data_76591be579ea72ceba1238690e1483fb
#
_entry.id   76591be579ea72ceba1238690e1483fb
#
_cell.length_a   1.000
_cell.length_b   1.000
_cell.length_c   1.000
_cell.angle_alpha   90.00
_cell.angle_beta   90.00
_cell.angle_gamma   90.00
#
_symmetry.space_group_name_H-M   'P 1'
#
loop_
_entity.id
_entity.type
_entity.pdbx_description
1 polymer ?
#
loop_
_entity_poly.entity_id
_entity_poly.type
_entity_poly.pdbx_seq_one_letter_code
_entity_poly.pdbx_strand_id
1 'polypeptide(L)'
;AAWRLTTLGCKVACLERGEWEDAQTYPSTQPDWERQKRLRSNPVMAERQNAADYPVDDSTSPIAVCNYNAVGGSTILYSGHFPRFRPDDFTVQTETQRASDWPITYADLRPYFDLNEREMSVSGFTGDPAYPDIKELLPPVPLGKTGTLLAEAFNRKGWHWWPSYSAISTRQRRGRTACINLGPCNTGCPQGAKSSTDVTYIPRARAKGMTLITNAAVSEVLVEDGRATGVRYHDARGVGRTLRARHVVLAASAAGTPRILLNSRSEACPQGLANGSDQVGRNLMLHPLGYVEGIFEQTLDTDTGPQGCMLYSLEHYRTQDADFDLGYTMHALRGTGPVETAQSALGRRKLRFGAALYDDFEAIDATSSPIRYRSCFTTPISLALATETYVAYERAEPLEAPGWFDCFAADALGAAL
;
A
#
# COMPACT_ATOMS: atom_id res chain seq x y z
N ALA A 1 8.64 10.98 10.08
CA ALA A 1 8.75 12.03 11.11
C ALA A 1 9.82 11.68 12.14
N ALA A 2 9.73 10.56 12.87
CA ALA A 2 10.60 10.22 14.02
C ALA A 2 12.10 10.22 13.70
N TRP A 3 12.51 9.56 12.61
CA TRP A 3 13.93 9.58 12.20
C TRP A 3 14.46 11.00 11.90
N ARG A 4 13.65 11.83 11.23
CA ARG A 4 14.09 13.20 10.91
C ARG A 4 14.21 14.06 12.17
N LEU A 5 13.22 13.96 13.05
CA LEU A 5 13.23 14.70 14.32
C LEU A 5 14.40 14.31 15.20
N THR A 6 14.69 13.02 15.34
CA THR A 6 15.88 12.57 16.11
C THR A 6 17.20 12.98 15.45
N THR A 7 17.25 13.03 14.11
CA THR A 7 18.43 13.53 13.38
C THR A 7 18.65 15.03 13.64
N LEU A 8 17.60 15.77 13.92
CA LEU A 8 17.65 17.19 14.30
C LEU A 8 17.86 17.40 15.81
N GLY A 9 18.15 16.33 16.57
CA GLY A 9 18.42 16.39 18.00
C GLY A 9 17.17 16.47 18.89
N CYS A 10 15.97 16.29 18.31
CA CYS A 10 14.75 16.25 19.12
C CYS A 10 14.69 14.96 19.94
N LYS A 11 14.22 15.06 21.18
CA LYS A 11 13.85 13.89 22.00
C LYS A 11 12.48 13.39 21.51
N VAL A 12 12.43 12.17 21.00
CA VAL A 12 11.23 11.58 20.38
C VAL A 12 10.82 10.31 21.09
N ALA A 13 9.51 10.20 21.43
CA ALA A 13 8.88 8.96 21.80
C ALA A 13 7.85 8.60 20.68
N CYS A 14 7.91 7.36 20.20
CA CYS A 14 6.98 6.81 19.25
C CYS A 14 6.15 5.74 19.96
N LEU A 15 4.81 5.87 19.89
CA LEU A 15 3.88 4.89 20.42
C LEU A 15 3.31 4.10 19.24
N GLU A 16 3.40 2.79 19.34
CA GLU A 16 2.85 1.84 18.35
C GLU A 16 1.88 0.90 19.07
N ARG A 17 0.71 0.70 18.46
CA ARG A 17 -0.31 -0.17 19.03
C ARG A 17 0.10 -1.64 19.01
N GLY A 18 0.74 -2.08 17.91
CA GLY A 18 1.23 -3.44 17.76
C GLY A 18 2.63 -3.66 18.32
N GLU A 19 3.17 -4.82 18.01
CA GLU A 19 4.54 -5.22 18.39
C GLU A 19 5.47 -5.27 17.17
N TRP A 20 6.73 -5.62 17.42
CA TRP A 20 7.63 -6.05 16.37
C TRP A 20 7.18 -7.38 15.81
N GLU A 21 7.15 -7.46 14.48
CA GLU A 21 7.03 -8.75 13.81
C GLU A 21 8.42 -9.39 13.66
N ASP A 22 8.50 -10.69 13.94
CA ASP A 22 9.68 -11.45 13.61
C ASP A 22 9.65 -11.78 12.11
N ALA A 23 10.61 -11.24 11.36
CA ALA A 23 10.71 -11.46 9.92
C ALA A 23 10.82 -12.95 9.53
N GLN A 24 11.31 -13.82 10.42
CA GLN A 24 11.36 -15.26 10.19
C GLN A 24 9.97 -15.93 10.21
N THR A 25 9.00 -15.27 10.81
CA THR A 25 7.61 -15.75 10.88
C THR A 25 6.75 -15.28 9.71
N TYR A 26 7.29 -14.48 8.80
CA TYR A 26 6.55 -14.06 7.61
C TYR A 26 6.23 -15.24 6.71
N PRO A 27 4.99 -15.34 6.22
CA PRO A 27 4.54 -16.55 5.51
C PRO A 27 5.21 -16.78 4.16
N SER A 28 5.86 -15.78 3.57
CA SER A 28 6.47 -15.88 2.24
C SER A 28 7.52 -17.00 2.07
N THR A 29 8.00 -17.59 3.15
CA THR A 29 8.89 -18.76 3.13
C THR A 29 8.18 -20.08 3.45
N GLN A 30 6.87 -20.02 3.71
CA GLN A 30 6.09 -21.19 4.11
C GLN A 30 5.30 -21.76 2.93
N PRO A 31 5.13 -23.09 2.84
CA PRO A 31 4.33 -23.71 1.77
C PRO A 31 2.87 -23.26 1.75
N ASP A 32 2.32 -22.89 2.91
CA ASP A 32 0.93 -22.45 3.08
C ASP A 32 0.76 -20.93 3.14
N TRP A 33 1.67 -20.18 2.54
CA TRP A 33 1.71 -18.72 2.63
C TRP A 33 0.40 -18.03 2.20
N GLU A 34 -0.32 -18.56 1.21
CA GLU A 34 -1.60 -18.02 0.76
C GLU A 34 -2.70 -18.19 1.81
N ARG A 35 -2.65 -19.29 2.58
CA ARG A 35 -3.54 -19.47 3.73
C ARG A 35 -3.21 -18.48 4.83
N GLN A 36 -1.93 -18.29 5.12
CA GLN A 36 -1.47 -17.32 6.14
C GLN A 36 -1.83 -15.88 5.77
N LYS A 37 -1.78 -15.53 4.47
CA LYS A 37 -2.24 -14.23 3.95
C LYS A 37 -3.70 -13.95 4.30
N ARG A 38 -4.53 -14.97 4.40
CA ARG A 38 -5.96 -14.84 4.77
C ARG A 38 -6.23 -14.86 6.27
N LEU A 39 -5.25 -15.21 7.05
CA LEU A 39 -5.34 -15.24 8.52
C LEU A 39 -4.59 -14.02 9.09
N ARG A 40 -3.46 -14.29 9.71
CA ARG A 40 -2.70 -13.30 10.45
C ARG A 40 -2.11 -12.17 9.58
N SER A 41 -1.83 -12.42 8.31
CA SER A 41 -1.34 -11.43 7.35
C SER A 41 -2.44 -10.84 6.47
N ASN A 42 -3.71 -11.04 6.82
CA ASN A 42 -4.82 -10.41 6.11
C ASN A 42 -4.80 -8.90 6.36
N PRO A 43 -4.81 -8.07 5.31
CA PRO A 43 -4.86 -6.62 5.48
C PRO A 43 -6.19 -6.13 6.08
N VAL A 44 -7.29 -6.87 5.89
CA VAL A 44 -8.62 -6.55 6.44
C VAL A 44 -8.65 -6.85 7.94
N MET A 45 -8.78 -5.81 8.76
CA MET A 45 -8.73 -5.94 10.22
C MET A 45 -9.87 -6.80 10.77
N ALA A 46 -11.08 -6.64 10.26
CA ALA A 46 -12.25 -7.41 10.73
C ALA A 46 -12.09 -8.93 10.53
N GLU A 47 -11.31 -9.34 9.53
CA GLU A 47 -11.06 -10.75 9.19
C GLU A 47 -9.83 -11.33 9.90
N ARG A 48 -8.87 -10.48 10.27
CA ARG A 48 -7.55 -10.88 10.81
C ARG A 48 -7.58 -11.07 12.31
N GLN A 49 -8.26 -11.46 13.03
CA GLN A 49 -8.32 -11.77 14.49
C GLN A 49 -6.96 -11.57 15.24
N ASN A 50 -6.37 -10.39 15.15
CA ASN A 50 -5.12 -10.04 15.85
C ASN A 50 -5.48 -9.32 17.17
N ALA A 51 -4.85 -9.71 18.27
CA ALA A 51 -5.06 -9.08 19.58
C ALA A 51 -4.67 -7.58 19.61
N ALA A 52 -3.77 -7.15 18.73
CA ALA A 52 -3.43 -5.73 18.58
C ALA A 52 -4.50 -4.91 17.85
N ASP A 53 -5.43 -5.55 17.16
CA ASP A 53 -6.44 -4.84 16.39
C ASP A 53 -7.53 -4.28 17.32
N TYR A 54 -8.13 -3.19 16.93
CA TYR A 54 -9.33 -2.66 17.56
C TYR A 54 -10.57 -3.17 16.82
N PRO A 55 -11.73 -3.27 17.49
CA PRO A 55 -12.95 -3.67 16.82
C PRO A 55 -13.28 -2.72 15.66
N VAL A 56 -13.65 -3.29 14.53
CA VAL A 56 -14.14 -2.56 13.36
C VAL A 56 -15.54 -3.04 13.07
N ASP A 57 -16.50 -2.12 13.05
CA ASP A 57 -17.84 -2.36 12.54
C ASP A 57 -17.93 -1.72 11.14
N ASP A 58 -17.87 -2.55 10.13
CA ASP A 58 -18.00 -2.19 8.72
C ASP A 58 -19.30 -2.74 8.10
N SER A 59 -20.25 -3.18 8.92
CA SER A 59 -21.51 -3.81 8.49
C SER A 59 -22.37 -2.91 7.58
N THR A 60 -22.21 -1.59 7.67
CA THR A 60 -22.89 -0.60 6.83
C THR A 60 -21.96 0.07 5.81
N SER A 61 -20.71 -0.35 5.75
CA SER A 61 -19.70 0.23 4.84
C SER A 61 -19.56 -0.61 3.56
N PRO A 62 -19.51 0.01 2.39
CA PRO A 62 -19.20 -0.71 1.15
C PRO A 62 -17.72 -1.14 1.05
N ILE A 63 -16.89 -0.70 1.98
CA ILE A 63 -15.45 -0.97 1.98
C ILE A 63 -15.01 -1.53 3.34
N ALA A 64 -14.09 -2.51 3.30
CA ALA A 64 -13.41 -3.02 4.48
C ALA A 64 -12.21 -2.15 4.86
N VAL A 65 -11.97 -1.97 6.16
CA VAL A 65 -10.80 -1.22 6.65
C VAL A 65 -9.57 -2.10 6.60
N CYS A 66 -8.61 -1.74 5.76
CA CYS A 66 -7.30 -2.35 5.71
C CYS A 66 -6.30 -1.54 6.53
N ASN A 67 -5.68 -2.18 7.49
CA ASN A 67 -4.62 -1.61 8.31
C ASN A 67 -3.83 -2.73 8.99
N TYR A 68 -2.58 -2.47 9.36
CA TYR A 68 -1.74 -3.42 10.07
C TYR A 68 -1.13 -2.79 11.31
N ASN A 69 -1.50 -3.29 12.48
CA ASN A 69 -1.01 -2.81 13.76
C ASN A 69 0.25 -3.57 14.17
N ALA A 70 1.40 -3.05 13.78
CA ALA A 70 2.73 -3.55 14.09
C ALA A 70 3.75 -2.43 13.96
N VAL A 71 4.93 -2.61 14.49
CA VAL A 71 6.07 -1.71 14.22
C VAL A 71 6.42 -1.83 12.74
N GLY A 72 6.14 -0.80 11.98
CA GLY A 72 6.22 -0.83 10.52
C GLY A 72 4.87 -0.61 9.85
N GLY A 73 3.79 -0.89 10.56
CA GLY A 73 2.42 -0.69 10.09
C GLY A 73 2.15 -1.40 8.77
N SER A 74 1.21 -0.88 8.02
CA SER A 74 0.81 -1.43 6.72
C SER A 74 1.92 -1.47 5.67
N THR A 75 3.06 -0.79 5.89
CA THR A 75 4.23 -0.95 5.01
C THR A 75 4.85 -2.36 5.07
N ILE A 76 4.48 -3.18 6.05
CA ILE A 76 4.81 -4.61 6.09
C ILE A 76 4.04 -5.38 5.01
N LEU A 77 2.78 -5.03 4.77
CA LEU A 77 1.88 -5.76 3.88
C LEU A 77 1.76 -5.16 2.46
N TYR A 78 2.29 -3.97 2.19
CA TYR A 78 2.22 -3.40 0.84
C TYR A 78 3.16 -4.12 -0.14
N SER A 79 2.89 -4.02 -1.43
CA SER A 79 3.67 -4.67 -2.49
C SER A 79 5.00 -3.99 -2.81
N GLY A 80 5.23 -2.80 -2.30
CA GLY A 80 6.43 -2.01 -2.57
C GLY A 80 6.32 -1.08 -3.78
N HIS A 81 5.17 -0.98 -4.43
CA HIS A 81 4.96 0.00 -5.50
C HIS A 81 5.11 1.43 -4.96
N PHE A 82 5.96 2.25 -5.60
CA PHE A 82 6.41 3.51 -4.99
C PHE A 82 6.63 4.64 -6.02
N PRO A 83 5.66 4.93 -6.89
CA PRO A 83 5.75 6.03 -7.83
C PRO A 83 5.63 7.38 -7.11
N ARG A 84 6.15 8.45 -7.72
CA ARG A 84 5.86 9.81 -7.31
C ARG A 84 4.48 10.23 -7.82
N PHE A 85 3.91 11.26 -7.21
CA PHE A 85 2.87 12.04 -7.86
C PHE A 85 3.45 12.79 -9.08
N ARG A 86 2.63 13.03 -10.07
CA ARG A 86 2.99 13.87 -11.21
C ARG A 86 2.79 15.35 -10.86
N PRO A 87 3.46 16.28 -11.54
CA PRO A 87 3.22 17.72 -11.33
C PRO A 87 1.75 18.12 -11.49
N ASP A 88 1.06 17.56 -12.47
CA ASP A 88 -0.34 17.81 -12.77
C ASP A 88 -1.34 17.23 -11.74
N ASP A 89 -0.89 16.36 -10.84
CA ASP A 89 -1.72 15.88 -9.71
C ASP A 89 -1.96 16.98 -8.66
N PHE A 90 -1.13 18.02 -8.66
CA PHE A 90 -1.25 19.12 -7.71
C PHE A 90 -2.20 20.22 -8.21
N THR A 91 -2.56 20.23 -9.48
CA THR A 91 -3.34 21.27 -10.16
C THR A 91 -4.61 20.74 -10.84
N VAL A 92 -5.17 19.66 -10.31
CA VAL A 92 -6.30 18.95 -10.92
C VAL A 92 -7.52 19.84 -11.10
N GLN A 93 -7.88 20.65 -10.08
CA GLN A 93 -9.01 21.59 -10.19
C GLN A 93 -8.79 22.63 -11.29
N THR A 94 -7.59 23.22 -11.32
CA THR A 94 -7.23 24.23 -12.32
C THR A 94 -7.28 23.66 -13.74
N GLU A 95 -6.80 22.43 -13.95
CA GLU A 95 -6.68 21.82 -15.27
C GLU A 95 -7.98 21.20 -15.76
N THR A 96 -8.75 20.60 -14.86
CA THR A 96 -9.89 19.74 -15.24
C THR A 96 -11.24 20.26 -14.75
N GLN A 97 -11.27 21.28 -13.91
CA GLN A 97 -12.46 21.78 -13.20
C GLN A 97 -13.09 20.71 -12.26
N ARG A 98 -12.29 19.72 -11.85
CA ARG A 98 -12.70 18.63 -10.94
C ARG A 98 -11.83 18.65 -9.70
N ALA A 99 -12.34 18.04 -8.61
CA ALA A 99 -11.64 17.91 -7.33
C ALA A 99 -11.16 19.25 -6.74
N SER A 100 -9.98 19.28 -6.15
CA SER A 100 -9.33 20.48 -5.57
C SER A 100 -7.85 20.47 -5.87
N ASP A 101 -7.26 21.63 -6.04
CA ASP A 101 -5.81 21.76 -6.12
C ASP A 101 -5.17 21.57 -4.74
N TRP A 102 -3.97 21.00 -4.72
CA TRP A 102 -3.17 20.95 -3.51
C TRP A 102 -2.61 22.35 -3.18
N PRO A 103 -2.50 22.72 -1.89
CA PRO A 103 -1.91 24.01 -1.48
C PRO A 103 -0.37 24.02 -1.57
N ILE A 104 0.21 22.98 -2.16
CA ILE A 104 1.64 22.77 -2.40
C ILE A 104 1.85 22.29 -3.83
N THR A 105 3.07 22.39 -4.32
CA THR A 105 3.44 21.98 -5.68
C THR A 105 4.34 20.74 -5.66
N TYR A 106 4.51 20.11 -6.82
CA TYR A 106 5.52 19.07 -7.00
C TYR A 106 6.93 19.55 -6.61
N ALA A 107 7.25 20.80 -6.93
CA ALA A 107 8.56 21.38 -6.63
C ALA A 107 8.83 21.46 -5.11
N ASP A 108 7.80 21.74 -4.32
CA ASP A 108 7.90 21.75 -2.85
C ASP A 108 8.18 20.36 -2.29
N LEU A 109 7.62 19.31 -2.89
CA LEU A 109 7.81 17.92 -2.44
C LEU A 109 9.03 17.24 -3.05
N ARG A 110 9.55 17.70 -4.17
CA ARG A 110 10.68 17.06 -4.89
C ARG A 110 11.87 16.73 -3.98
N PRO A 111 12.36 17.62 -3.11
CA PRO A 111 13.49 17.28 -2.21
C PRO A 111 13.18 16.12 -1.25
N TYR A 112 11.91 15.98 -0.87
CA TYR A 112 11.45 14.91 0.02
C TYR A 112 11.23 13.60 -0.73
N PHE A 113 10.76 13.64 -1.99
CA PHE A 113 10.74 12.47 -2.87
C PHE A 113 12.16 11.93 -3.07
N ASP A 114 13.12 12.77 -3.45
CA ASP A 114 14.52 12.39 -3.63
C ASP A 114 15.11 11.77 -2.35
N LEU A 115 14.82 12.38 -1.19
CA LEU A 115 15.23 11.85 0.11
C LEU A 115 14.60 10.48 0.39
N ASN A 116 13.29 10.36 0.21
CA ASN A 116 12.53 9.16 0.55
C ASN A 116 12.93 7.98 -0.34
N GLU A 117 13.08 8.18 -1.64
CA GLU A 117 13.55 7.16 -2.58
C GLU A 117 14.93 6.62 -2.18
N ARG A 118 15.85 7.51 -1.82
CA ARG A 118 17.16 7.11 -1.34
C ARG A 118 17.10 6.32 -0.03
N GLU A 119 16.25 6.75 0.91
CA GLU A 119 16.13 6.10 2.22
C GLU A 119 15.39 4.76 2.14
N MET A 120 14.39 4.67 1.29
CA MET A 120 13.60 3.46 1.01
C MET A 120 14.28 2.55 -0.02
N SER A 121 15.43 2.94 -0.60
CA SER A 121 16.15 2.16 -1.61
C SER A 121 15.27 1.82 -2.81
N VAL A 122 14.60 2.84 -3.34
CA VAL A 122 13.69 2.66 -4.48
C VAL A 122 14.48 2.24 -5.71
N SER A 123 13.97 1.25 -6.41
CA SER A 123 14.46 0.74 -7.69
C SER A 123 13.57 1.20 -8.85
N GLY A 124 14.14 1.35 -10.03
CA GLY A 124 13.44 1.79 -11.23
C GLY A 124 14.42 2.33 -12.26
N PHE A 125 13.90 2.84 -13.36
CA PHE A 125 14.70 3.60 -14.33
C PHE A 125 14.43 5.10 -14.21
N THR A 126 15.48 5.88 -14.38
CA THR A 126 15.38 7.33 -14.59
C THR A 126 14.96 7.63 -16.03
N GLY A 127 14.51 8.85 -16.29
CA GLY A 127 14.20 9.30 -17.65
C GLY A 127 12.82 8.91 -18.16
N ASP A 128 11.89 8.52 -17.29
CA ASP A 128 10.49 8.37 -17.64
C ASP A 128 9.93 9.73 -18.12
N PRO A 129 9.45 9.83 -19.37
CA PRO A 129 8.96 11.09 -19.93
C PRO A 129 7.70 11.63 -19.19
N ALA A 130 7.01 10.78 -18.44
CA ALA A 130 5.84 11.17 -17.66
C ALA A 130 6.19 11.90 -16.35
N TYR A 131 7.45 11.91 -15.95
CA TYR A 131 7.92 12.53 -14.71
C TYR A 131 9.06 13.53 -14.97
N PRO A 132 9.18 14.57 -14.12
CA PRO A 132 10.43 15.32 -14.03
C PRO A 132 11.60 14.42 -13.66
N ASP A 133 12.81 14.80 -14.05
CA ASP A 133 14.02 14.00 -13.87
C ASP A 133 14.21 13.49 -12.42
N ILE A 134 14.31 12.18 -12.29
CA ILE A 134 14.56 11.46 -11.03
C ILE A 134 16.05 11.04 -11.04
N LYS A 135 16.80 11.43 -10.00
CA LYS A 135 18.27 11.38 -10.06
C LYS A 135 18.89 10.06 -9.62
N GLU A 136 18.37 9.44 -8.57
CA GLU A 136 19.03 8.30 -7.92
C GLU A 136 18.07 7.15 -7.64
N LEU A 137 18.09 6.15 -8.49
CA LEU A 137 17.34 4.90 -8.29
C LEU A 137 18.31 3.70 -8.30
N LEU A 138 17.92 2.64 -7.62
CA LEU A 138 18.54 1.33 -7.81
C LEU A 138 18.11 0.76 -9.18
N PRO A 139 18.86 -0.19 -9.77
CA PRO A 139 18.39 -0.88 -10.96
C PRO A 139 16.97 -1.41 -10.78
N PRO A 140 16.15 -1.42 -11.82
CA PRO A 140 14.75 -1.83 -11.70
C PRO A 140 14.61 -3.29 -11.29
N VAL A 141 13.46 -3.62 -10.74
CA VAL A 141 13.03 -5.00 -10.57
C VAL A 141 12.92 -5.65 -11.96
N PRO A 142 13.38 -6.90 -12.14
CA PRO A 142 13.29 -7.57 -13.44
C PRO A 142 11.85 -7.68 -13.95
N LEU A 143 11.63 -7.35 -15.21
CA LEU A 143 10.33 -7.48 -15.86
C LEU A 143 9.84 -8.93 -15.91
N GLY A 144 10.76 -9.88 -16.03
CA GLY A 144 10.43 -11.27 -16.28
C GLY A 144 9.81 -11.50 -17.67
N LYS A 145 9.33 -12.72 -17.92
CA LYS A 145 8.67 -13.05 -19.20
C LYS A 145 7.36 -12.25 -19.38
N THR A 146 6.57 -12.20 -18.32
CA THR A 146 5.28 -11.51 -18.33
C THR A 146 5.43 -10.02 -18.62
N GLY A 147 6.31 -9.34 -17.90
CA GLY A 147 6.53 -7.90 -18.10
C GLY A 147 7.13 -7.60 -19.48
N THR A 148 8.00 -8.47 -19.99
CA THR A 148 8.58 -8.32 -21.34
C THR A 148 7.50 -8.41 -22.42
N LEU A 149 6.61 -9.40 -22.34
CA LEU A 149 5.49 -9.53 -23.29
C LEU A 149 4.57 -8.30 -23.31
N LEU A 150 4.29 -7.76 -22.12
CA LEU A 150 3.47 -6.55 -22.03
C LEU A 150 4.20 -5.33 -22.57
N ALA A 151 5.47 -5.17 -22.27
CA ALA A 151 6.30 -4.11 -22.82
C ALA A 151 6.32 -4.15 -24.35
N GLU A 152 6.47 -5.34 -24.95
CA GLU A 152 6.40 -5.54 -26.39
C GLU A 152 5.01 -5.18 -26.96
N ALA A 153 3.95 -5.55 -26.25
CA ALA A 153 2.58 -5.22 -26.66
C ALA A 153 2.33 -3.71 -26.62
N PHE A 154 2.79 -3.01 -25.59
CA PHE A 154 2.71 -1.56 -25.49
C PHE A 154 3.54 -0.87 -26.59
N ASN A 155 4.77 -1.36 -26.85
CA ASN A 155 5.57 -0.87 -27.96
C ASN A 155 4.87 -1.00 -29.31
N ARG A 156 4.22 -2.14 -29.58
CA ARG A 156 3.44 -2.34 -30.85
C ARG A 156 2.27 -1.36 -30.97
N LYS A 157 1.70 -0.92 -29.86
CA LYS A 157 0.61 0.08 -29.81
C LYS A 157 1.12 1.52 -29.79
N GLY A 158 2.42 1.75 -29.60
CA GLY A 158 2.98 3.07 -29.38
C GLY A 158 2.59 3.67 -28.02
N TRP A 159 2.20 2.84 -27.07
CA TRP A 159 1.78 3.28 -25.75
C TRP A 159 2.96 3.48 -24.83
N HIS A 160 2.82 4.45 -23.92
CA HIS A 160 3.75 4.64 -22.81
C HIS A 160 3.80 3.40 -21.92
N TRP A 161 4.98 3.02 -21.49
CA TRP A 161 5.21 2.10 -20.40
C TRP A 161 6.57 2.35 -19.77
N TRP A 162 6.71 2.00 -18.49
CA TRP A 162 7.95 2.14 -17.75
C TRP A 162 8.10 1.02 -16.72
N PRO A 163 9.33 0.55 -16.40
CA PRO A 163 9.57 -0.33 -15.25
C PRO A 163 9.09 0.35 -13.98
N SER A 164 8.37 -0.39 -13.13
CA SER A 164 7.78 0.18 -11.93
C SER A 164 8.82 0.75 -10.98
N TYR A 165 8.52 1.88 -10.39
CA TYR A 165 9.22 2.39 -9.23
C TYR A 165 8.82 1.54 -8.02
N SER A 166 9.79 0.87 -7.42
CA SER A 166 9.53 -0.09 -6.33
C SER A 166 10.46 0.16 -5.16
N ALA A 167 9.90 0.29 -3.97
CA ALA A 167 10.67 0.38 -2.73
C ALA A 167 11.24 -1.01 -2.36
N ILE A 168 12.00 -1.59 -3.28
CA ILE A 168 12.64 -2.91 -3.19
C ILE A 168 14.11 -2.76 -3.51
N SER A 169 14.96 -3.19 -2.59
CA SER A 169 16.41 -3.16 -2.77
C SER A 169 16.83 -4.24 -3.77
N THR A 170 17.24 -3.84 -4.97
CA THR A 170 17.75 -4.75 -6.02
C THR A 170 19.26 -4.97 -5.95
N ARG A 171 19.93 -4.27 -5.05
CA ARG A 171 21.34 -4.45 -4.68
C ARG A 171 21.50 -4.36 -3.17
N GLN A 172 22.57 -4.93 -2.65
CA GLN A 172 22.91 -4.73 -1.25
C GLN A 172 23.10 -3.24 -0.98
N ARG A 173 22.35 -2.70 -0.03
CA ARG A 173 22.42 -1.29 0.36
C ARG A 173 22.03 -1.10 1.82
N ARG A 174 22.84 -0.33 2.56
CA ARG A 174 22.56 0.07 3.96
C ARG A 174 22.29 -1.11 4.89
N GLY A 175 23.06 -2.18 4.75
CA GLY A 175 22.93 -3.39 5.57
C GLY A 175 21.78 -4.32 5.19
N ARG A 176 21.00 -3.97 4.17
CA ARG A 176 19.93 -4.84 3.63
C ARG A 176 20.42 -5.62 2.42
N THR A 177 19.92 -6.83 2.26
CA THR A 177 20.23 -7.70 1.13
C THR A 177 19.48 -7.27 -0.14
N ALA A 178 19.95 -7.75 -1.29
CA ALA A 178 19.19 -7.65 -2.54
C ALA A 178 17.98 -8.58 -2.51
N CYS A 179 16.91 -8.21 -3.22
CA CYS A 179 15.75 -9.06 -3.43
C CYS A 179 16.17 -10.32 -4.22
N ILE A 180 15.76 -11.49 -3.75
CA ILE A 180 15.96 -12.79 -4.42
C ILE A 180 14.66 -13.32 -5.04
N ASN A 181 13.65 -12.49 -5.20
CA ASN A 181 12.39 -12.82 -5.86
C ASN A 181 11.60 -13.97 -5.18
N LEU A 182 11.53 -13.98 -3.85
CA LEU A 182 10.80 -15.02 -3.10
C LEU A 182 9.30 -15.11 -3.43
N GLY A 183 8.68 -14.03 -3.90
CA GLY A 183 7.25 -14.02 -4.22
C GLY A 183 6.45 -13.03 -3.38
N PRO A 184 5.60 -13.46 -2.45
CA PRO A 184 4.55 -12.63 -1.86
C PRO A 184 5.09 -11.49 -0.97
N CYS A 185 5.30 -10.33 -1.56
CA CYS A 185 5.76 -9.13 -0.85
C CYS A 185 4.72 -8.63 0.16
N ASN A 186 3.45 -8.83 -0.13
CA ASN A 186 2.31 -8.35 0.66
C ASN A 186 1.98 -9.18 1.91
N THR A 187 2.85 -10.11 2.27
CA THR A 187 2.77 -10.86 3.54
C THR A 187 3.98 -10.61 4.46
N GLY A 188 4.76 -9.58 4.15
CA GLY A 188 6.04 -9.30 4.80
C GLY A 188 7.24 -9.82 3.99
N CYS A 189 8.40 -9.21 4.20
CA CYS A 189 9.63 -9.59 3.51
C CYS A 189 10.66 -10.13 4.50
N PRO A 190 10.89 -11.46 4.57
CA PRO A 190 11.82 -12.06 5.53
C PRO A 190 13.26 -11.65 5.33
N GLN A 191 13.61 -11.18 4.12
CA GLN A 191 14.95 -10.68 3.79
C GLN A 191 15.16 -9.19 4.11
N GLY A 192 14.08 -8.44 4.40
CA GLY A 192 14.14 -6.98 4.51
C GLY A 192 14.53 -6.27 3.20
N ALA A 193 14.45 -6.94 2.04
CA ALA A 193 14.72 -6.32 0.74
C ALA A 193 13.63 -5.34 0.33
N LYS A 194 12.35 -5.66 0.59
CA LYS A 194 11.26 -4.71 0.48
C LYS A 194 11.33 -3.71 1.65
N SER A 195 11.23 -2.44 1.34
CA SER A 195 11.43 -1.36 2.29
C SER A 195 10.15 -1.05 3.05
N SER A 196 9.92 -1.72 4.15
CA SER A 196 8.96 -1.33 5.17
C SER A 196 9.63 -0.43 6.22
N THR A 197 8.85 0.31 7.01
CA THR A 197 9.43 1.29 7.95
C THR A 197 10.13 0.65 9.15
N ASP A 198 9.80 -0.59 9.50
CA ASP A 198 10.48 -1.42 10.51
C ASP A 198 11.93 -1.77 10.12
N VAL A 199 12.22 -1.93 8.83
CA VAL A 199 13.58 -2.22 8.34
C VAL A 199 14.32 -0.98 7.84
N THR A 200 13.66 0.18 7.71
CA THR A 200 14.26 1.41 7.20
C THR A 200 14.35 2.51 8.25
N TYR A 201 13.29 3.23 8.48
CA TYR A 201 13.29 4.44 9.31
C TYR A 201 13.32 4.17 10.81
N ILE A 202 12.60 3.16 11.31
CA ILE A 202 12.47 2.90 12.75
C ILE A 202 13.80 2.49 13.38
N PRO A 203 14.58 1.52 12.83
CA PRO A 203 15.88 1.17 13.41
C PRO A 203 16.83 2.36 13.45
N ARG A 204 16.81 3.21 12.45
CA ARG A 204 17.66 4.40 12.36
C ARG A 204 17.24 5.50 13.32
N ALA A 205 15.94 5.68 13.55
CA ALA A 205 15.44 6.59 14.57
C ALA A 205 15.82 6.11 15.98
N ARG A 206 15.70 4.80 16.23
CA ARG A 206 16.13 4.17 17.50
C ARG A 206 17.64 4.34 17.75
N ALA A 207 18.47 4.11 16.72
CA ALA A 207 19.90 4.33 16.81
C ALA A 207 20.28 5.80 17.12
N LYS A 208 19.35 6.75 16.87
CA LYS A 208 19.49 8.17 17.24
C LYS A 208 18.74 8.56 18.51
N GLY A 209 18.37 7.58 19.34
CA GLY A 209 17.79 7.83 20.67
C GLY A 209 16.25 7.96 20.67
N MET A 210 15.54 7.55 19.63
CA MET A 210 14.08 7.45 19.69
C MET A 210 13.68 6.35 20.69
N THR A 211 12.79 6.69 21.62
CA THR A 211 12.10 5.69 22.47
C THR A 211 10.91 5.14 21.69
N LEU A 212 10.87 3.82 21.49
CA LEU A 212 9.71 3.13 20.92
C LEU A 212 8.95 2.42 22.03
N ILE A 213 7.66 2.68 22.15
CA ILE A 213 6.74 2.05 23.10
C ILE A 213 5.73 1.25 22.28
N THR A 214 5.84 -0.06 22.33
CA THR A 214 4.91 -1.00 21.66
C THR A 214 3.75 -1.36 22.58
N ASN A 215 2.69 -1.99 22.04
CA ASN A 215 1.44 -2.27 22.75
C ASN A 215 0.85 -1.03 23.43
N ALA A 216 0.99 0.11 22.76
CA ALA A 216 0.58 1.41 23.27
C ALA A 216 -0.56 1.97 22.41
N ALA A 217 -1.79 1.61 22.79
CA ALA A 217 -3.00 2.01 22.07
C ALA A 217 -3.40 3.45 22.42
N VAL A 218 -2.97 4.42 21.61
CA VAL A 218 -3.36 5.83 21.80
C VAL A 218 -4.86 5.99 21.61
N SER A 219 -5.52 6.55 22.62
CA SER A 219 -6.94 6.81 22.62
C SER A 219 -7.30 8.26 22.29
N GLU A 220 -6.52 9.22 22.80
CA GLU A 220 -6.80 10.65 22.63
C GLU A 220 -5.54 11.51 22.75
N VAL A 221 -5.61 12.71 22.19
CA VAL A 221 -4.64 13.79 22.38
C VAL A 221 -5.12 14.67 23.56
N LEU A 222 -4.21 14.95 24.47
CA LEU A 222 -4.46 15.84 25.58
C LEU A 222 -4.22 17.30 25.16
N VAL A 223 -5.17 18.17 25.50
CA VAL A 223 -5.12 19.60 25.17
C VAL A 223 -5.31 20.41 26.46
N GLU A 224 -4.45 21.41 26.66
CA GLU A 224 -4.52 22.40 27.73
C GLU A 224 -4.30 23.78 27.11
N ASP A 225 -5.12 24.74 27.43
CA ASP A 225 -5.05 26.11 26.91
C ASP A 225 -4.94 26.19 25.37
N GLY A 226 -5.72 25.33 24.67
CA GLY A 226 -5.73 25.29 23.20
C GLY A 226 -4.49 24.64 22.56
N ARG A 227 -3.59 24.04 23.33
CA ARG A 227 -2.35 23.40 22.84
C ARG A 227 -2.32 21.94 23.20
N ALA A 228 -1.85 21.10 22.25
CA ALA A 228 -1.59 19.70 22.54
C ALA A 228 -0.42 19.58 23.56
N THR A 229 -0.67 18.83 24.64
CA THR A 229 0.29 18.65 25.75
C THR A 229 0.75 17.20 25.93
N GLY A 230 0.22 16.29 25.12
CA GLY A 230 0.55 14.87 25.19
C GLY A 230 -0.56 13.98 24.64
N VAL A 231 -0.48 12.71 25.01
CA VAL A 231 -1.47 11.70 24.61
C VAL A 231 -1.85 10.82 25.82
N ARG A 232 -3.08 10.31 25.80
CA ARG A 232 -3.49 9.19 26.62
C ARG A 232 -3.41 7.91 25.79
N TYR A 233 -2.89 6.84 26.38
CA TYR A 233 -2.81 5.54 25.73
C TYR A 233 -3.07 4.42 26.75
N HIS A 234 -3.41 3.24 26.28
CA HIS A 234 -3.53 2.04 27.07
C HIS A 234 -2.33 1.14 26.80
N ASP A 235 -1.69 0.65 27.85
CA ASP A 235 -0.59 -0.30 27.73
C ASP A 235 -1.08 -1.73 27.43
N ALA A 236 -0.16 -2.69 27.29
CA ALA A 236 -0.46 -4.10 26.99
C ALA A 236 -1.45 -4.76 27.98
N ARG A 237 -1.59 -4.21 29.18
CA ARG A 237 -2.53 -4.70 30.20
C ARG A 237 -3.86 -3.93 30.21
N GLY A 238 -4.07 -3.02 29.26
CA GLY A 238 -5.24 -2.15 29.22
C GLY A 238 -5.22 -1.01 30.24
N VAL A 239 -4.09 -0.80 30.94
CA VAL A 239 -3.98 0.27 31.93
C VAL A 239 -3.76 1.60 31.23
N GLY A 240 -4.60 2.60 31.56
CA GLY A 240 -4.47 3.95 31.05
C GLY A 240 -3.17 4.63 31.51
N ARG A 241 -2.46 5.20 30.55
CA ARG A 241 -1.20 5.91 30.73
C ARG A 241 -1.26 7.27 30.07
N THR A 242 -0.43 8.18 30.52
CA THR A 242 -0.25 9.50 29.92
C THR A 242 1.20 9.70 29.53
N LEU A 243 1.44 10.19 28.32
CA LEU A 243 2.75 10.65 27.89
C LEU A 243 2.65 12.14 27.55
N ARG A 244 3.41 12.97 28.26
CA ARG A 244 3.47 14.41 28.02
C ARG A 244 4.50 14.74 26.95
N ALA A 245 4.14 15.66 26.05
CA ALA A 245 5.01 16.14 24.97
C ALA A 245 4.65 17.58 24.58
N ARG A 246 5.66 18.33 24.13
CA ARG A 246 5.44 19.70 23.58
C ARG A 246 4.78 19.70 22.21
N HIS A 247 4.97 18.63 21.45
CA HIS A 247 4.42 18.44 20.10
C HIS A 247 3.92 17.01 19.99
N VAL A 248 2.76 16.83 19.40
CA VAL A 248 2.15 15.53 19.08
C VAL A 248 2.03 15.42 17.57
N VAL A 249 2.57 14.33 17.00
CA VAL A 249 2.44 14.00 15.59
C VAL A 249 1.59 12.73 15.48
N LEU A 250 0.43 12.83 14.88
CA LEU A 250 -0.43 11.69 14.59
C LEU A 250 -0.07 11.12 13.22
N ALA A 251 0.30 9.85 13.18
CA ALA A 251 0.67 9.11 11.99
C ALA A 251 0.08 7.68 12.07
N ALA A 252 -1.19 7.58 12.47
CA ALA A 252 -1.86 6.32 12.76
C ALA A 252 -2.75 5.83 11.60
N SER A 253 -2.34 6.07 10.36
CA SER A 253 -3.06 5.79 9.11
C SER A 253 -4.29 6.66 8.85
N ALA A 254 -4.90 6.49 7.67
CA ALA A 254 -6.11 7.20 7.28
C ALA A 254 -7.34 6.86 8.15
N ALA A 255 -7.37 5.68 8.77
CA ALA A 255 -8.43 5.27 9.67
C ALA A 255 -8.13 5.61 11.14
N GLY A 256 -6.91 5.34 11.61
CA GLY A 256 -6.54 5.52 13.00
C GLY A 256 -6.38 6.97 13.43
N THR A 257 -5.84 7.85 12.56
CA THR A 257 -5.66 9.27 12.88
C THR A 257 -6.99 9.99 13.10
N PRO A 258 -7.98 9.90 12.19
CA PRO A 258 -9.30 10.48 12.44
C PRO A 258 -9.98 9.89 13.68
N ARG A 259 -9.86 8.60 13.93
CA ARG A 259 -10.42 7.97 15.14
C ARG A 259 -9.85 8.61 16.42
N ILE A 260 -8.55 8.82 16.49
CA ILE A 260 -7.91 9.48 17.65
C ILE A 260 -8.42 10.91 17.78
N LEU A 261 -8.48 11.68 16.68
CA LEU A 261 -8.97 13.06 16.70
C LEU A 261 -10.44 13.15 17.16
N LEU A 262 -11.31 12.30 16.61
CA LEU A 262 -12.74 12.26 16.97
C LEU A 262 -12.96 11.81 18.42
N ASN A 263 -12.08 10.99 18.97
CA ASN A 263 -12.11 10.59 20.38
C ASN A 263 -11.54 11.67 21.32
N SER A 264 -10.74 12.59 20.82
CA SER A 264 -10.11 13.68 21.59
C SER A 264 -11.12 14.83 21.80
N ARG A 265 -12.19 14.53 22.56
CA ARG A 265 -13.27 15.51 22.83
C ARG A 265 -12.97 16.31 24.07
N SER A 266 -13.42 17.56 24.07
CA SER A 266 -13.39 18.47 25.22
C SER A 266 -14.54 19.45 25.12
N GLU A 267 -14.73 20.28 26.13
CA GLU A 267 -15.72 21.36 26.09
C GLU A 267 -15.46 22.32 24.92
N ALA A 268 -14.19 22.61 24.61
CA ALA A 268 -13.80 23.45 23.47
C ALA A 268 -13.88 22.72 22.11
N CYS A 269 -13.87 21.39 22.11
CA CYS A 269 -13.90 20.56 20.89
C CYS A 269 -14.92 19.40 21.07
N PRO A 270 -16.22 19.69 21.16
CA PRO A 270 -17.22 18.66 21.47
C PRO A 270 -17.38 17.59 20.38
N GLN A 271 -17.02 17.92 19.13
CA GLN A 271 -17.09 16.99 18.00
C GLN A 271 -15.73 16.36 17.66
N GLY A 272 -14.75 16.47 18.55
CA GLY A 272 -13.38 15.98 18.34
C GLY A 272 -12.38 17.08 18.02
N LEU A 273 -11.12 16.78 18.30
CA LEU A 273 -10.01 17.71 18.08
C LEU A 273 -9.81 17.98 16.58
N ALA A 274 -9.49 19.24 16.23
CA ALA A 274 -9.27 19.71 14.86
C ALA A 274 -10.48 19.52 13.91
N ASN A 275 -11.69 19.29 14.42
CA ASN A 275 -12.89 19.02 13.65
C ASN A 275 -13.88 20.22 13.56
N GLY A 276 -13.40 21.44 13.66
CA GLY A 276 -14.23 22.65 13.51
C GLY A 276 -14.88 22.83 12.15
N SER A 277 -14.33 22.20 11.12
CA SER A 277 -14.88 22.18 9.76
C SER A 277 -15.73 20.93 9.45
N ASP A 278 -15.90 20.02 10.41
CA ASP A 278 -16.57 18.72 10.23
C ASP A 278 -15.99 17.84 9.11
N GLN A 279 -14.65 17.96 8.86
CA GLN A 279 -13.97 17.21 7.80
C GLN A 279 -13.18 16.00 8.33
N VAL A 280 -12.95 15.89 9.63
CA VAL A 280 -12.19 14.77 10.21
C VAL A 280 -12.95 13.47 10.04
N GLY A 281 -12.33 12.48 9.38
CA GLY A 281 -12.92 11.18 9.09
C GLY A 281 -13.85 11.16 7.88
N ARG A 282 -13.90 12.24 7.11
CA ARG A 282 -14.64 12.33 5.85
C ARG A 282 -13.70 12.29 4.67
N ASN A 283 -14.27 12.08 3.47
CA ASN A 283 -13.57 12.16 2.18
C ASN A 283 -12.41 11.15 2.05
N LEU A 284 -12.58 9.95 2.59
CA LEU A 284 -11.62 8.85 2.36
C LEU A 284 -11.59 8.53 0.87
N MET A 285 -10.41 8.65 0.26
CA MET A 285 -10.18 8.30 -1.15
C MET A 285 -9.43 6.96 -1.21
N LEU A 286 -9.96 6.05 -2.02
CA LEU A 286 -9.35 4.76 -2.29
C LEU A 286 -9.11 4.62 -3.80
N HIS A 287 -8.15 3.77 -4.17
CA HIS A 287 -7.96 3.43 -5.57
C HIS A 287 -8.98 2.36 -5.99
N PRO A 288 -9.94 2.64 -6.89
CA PRO A 288 -10.74 1.60 -7.50
C PRO A 288 -9.83 0.77 -8.42
N LEU A 289 -9.96 -0.55 -8.34
CA LEU A 289 -9.16 -1.48 -9.10
C LEU A 289 -10.06 -2.31 -10.02
N GLY A 290 -9.78 -2.26 -11.33
CA GLY A 290 -10.31 -3.20 -12.32
C GLY A 290 -9.25 -4.24 -12.65
N TYR A 291 -9.64 -5.49 -12.81
CA TYR A 291 -8.74 -6.57 -13.15
C TYR A 291 -9.06 -7.09 -14.56
N VAL A 292 -8.00 -7.24 -15.37
CA VAL A 292 -8.06 -7.95 -16.64
C VAL A 292 -7.12 -9.14 -16.55
N GLU A 293 -7.66 -10.32 -16.83
CA GLU A 293 -6.94 -11.57 -16.80
C GLU A 293 -6.82 -12.12 -18.22
N GLY A 294 -5.62 -12.53 -18.60
CA GLY A 294 -5.33 -13.18 -19.88
C GLY A 294 -4.70 -14.55 -19.68
N ILE A 295 -5.10 -15.50 -20.49
CA ILE A 295 -4.51 -16.84 -20.54
C ILE A 295 -3.60 -16.91 -21.76
N PHE A 296 -2.39 -17.37 -21.56
CA PHE A 296 -1.38 -17.53 -22.59
C PHE A 296 -1.06 -19.02 -22.79
N GLU A 297 -0.78 -19.42 -24.02
CA GLU A 297 -0.34 -20.79 -24.32
C GLU A 297 1.07 -21.08 -23.81
N GLN A 298 1.88 -20.03 -23.69
CA GLN A 298 3.26 -20.14 -23.21
C GLN A 298 3.32 -20.02 -21.69
N THR A 299 4.27 -20.73 -21.08
CA THR A 299 4.53 -20.63 -19.64
C THR A 299 5.15 -19.28 -19.31
N LEU A 300 4.47 -18.52 -18.46
CA LEU A 300 4.93 -17.25 -17.91
C LEU A 300 5.52 -17.45 -16.50
N ASP A 301 6.10 -16.42 -15.95
CA ASP A 301 6.72 -16.39 -14.62
C ASP A 301 5.85 -15.64 -13.60
N THR A 302 4.54 -15.87 -13.64
CA THR A 302 3.55 -15.13 -12.82
C THR A 302 3.65 -15.43 -11.34
N ASP A 303 4.14 -16.60 -10.98
CA ASP A 303 4.38 -17.09 -9.62
C ASP A 303 5.69 -16.57 -8.99
N THR A 304 6.58 -16.06 -9.82
CA THR A 304 7.90 -15.56 -9.37
C THR A 304 7.79 -14.14 -8.84
N GLY A 305 8.44 -13.86 -7.74
CA GLY A 305 8.50 -12.51 -7.16
C GLY A 305 9.46 -11.56 -7.91
N PRO A 306 9.56 -10.34 -7.41
CA PRO A 306 8.76 -9.81 -6.32
C PRO A 306 7.31 -9.61 -6.74
N GLN A 307 6.39 -9.87 -5.82
CA GLN A 307 4.99 -9.51 -6.01
C GLN A 307 4.86 -7.99 -6.04
N GLY A 308 4.05 -7.52 -6.94
CA GLY A 308 3.80 -6.10 -7.11
C GLY A 308 3.96 -5.68 -8.57
N CYS A 309 3.94 -4.39 -8.80
CA CYS A 309 4.01 -3.85 -10.14
C CYS A 309 5.39 -4.10 -10.77
N MET A 310 5.43 -4.75 -11.93
CA MET A 310 6.65 -4.94 -12.72
C MET A 310 6.88 -3.77 -13.67
N LEU A 311 5.82 -3.38 -14.35
CA LEU A 311 5.75 -2.22 -15.20
C LEU A 311 4.40 -1.53 -15.03
N TYR A 312 4.35 -0.27 -15.36
CA TYR A 312 3.11 0.48 -15.42
C TYR A 312 3.05 1.31 -16.71
N SER A 313 1.86 1.74 -17.06
CA SER A 313 1.62 2.65 -18.15
C SER A 313 0.77 3.82 -17.67
N LEU A 314 1.16 5.01 -18.07
CA LEU A 314 0.45 6.27 -17.86
C LEU A 314 -0.19 6.78 -19.16
N GLU A 315 -0.31 5.93 -20.19
CA GLU A 315 -0.88 6.30 -21.49
C GLU A 315 -2.24 6.98 -21.35
N HIS A 316 -3.09 6.42 -20.48
CA HIS A 316 -4.44 6.92 -20.27
C HIS A 316 -4.60 7.69 -18.95
N TYR A 317 -3.52 8.22 -18.40
CA TYR A 317 -3.56 8.91 -17.11
C TYR A 317 -4.34 10.24 -17.15
N ARG A 318 -4.26 10.92 -18.29
CA ARG A 318 -5.06 12.09 -18.63
C ARG A 318 -5.61 11.88 -20.04
N THR A 319 -6.82 11.43 -20.15
CA THR A 319 -7.47 11.24 -21.45
C THR A 319 -8.62 12.22 -21.61
N GLN A 320 -8.73 12.77 -22.83
CA GLN A 320 -9.83 13.66 -23.20
C GLN A 320 -10.85 12.95 -24.12
N ASP A 321 -10.54 11.73 -24.55
CA ASP A 321 -11.29 10.99 -25.54
C ASP A 321 -12.22 9.93 -24.95
N ALA A 322 -12.39 9.90 -23.63
CA ALA A 322 -13.21 8.91 -22.96
C ALA A 322 -14.52 9.51 -22.44
N ASP A 323 -15.54 8.67 -22.30
CA ASP A 323 -16.83 9.01 -21.69
C ASP A 323 -16.72 9.20 -20.15
N PHE A 324 -15.51 9.35 -19.63
CA PHE A 324 -15.22 9.53 -18.22
C PHE A 324 -14.16 10.62 -18.03
N ASP A 325 -14.24 11.30 -16.89
CA ASP A 325 -13.29 12.35 -16.52
C ASP A 325 -11.96 11.75 -16.04
N LEU A 326 -10.85 12.44 -16.31
CA LEU A 326 -9.50 12.12 -15.88
C LEU A 326 -8.90 10.92 -16.62
N GLY A 327 -8.65 9.81 -15.97
CA GLY A 327 -8.02 8.68 -16.62
C GLY A 327 -7.65 7.56 -15.66
N TYR A 328 -6.75 6.67 -16.09
CA TYR A 328 -6.33 5.51 -15.32
C TYR A 328 -4.87 5.15 -15.60
N THR A 329 -4.28 4.40 -14.68
CA THR A 329 -2.99 3.75 -14.88
C THR A 329 -3.18 2.25 -15.13
N MET A 330 -2.33 1.67 -15.95
CA MET A 330 -2.27 0.22 -16.12
C MET A 330 -1.04 -0.30 -15.39
N HIS A 331 -1.26 -1.30 -14.53
CA HIS A 331 -0.17 -1.94 -13.79
C HIS A 331 -0.11 -3.42 -14.15
N ALA A 332 1.09 -3.91 -14.45
CA ALA A 332 1.34 -5.34 -14.59
C ALA A 332 1.86 -5.90 -13.27
N LEU A 333 1.11 -6.79 -12.68
CA LEU A 333 1.43 -7.43 -11.40
C LEU A 333 1.78 -8.90 -11.60
N ARG A 334 2.55 -9.46 -10.68
CA ARG A 334 2.84 -10.90 -10.58
C ARG A 334 2.94 -11.31 -9.11
N GLY A 335 3.18 -12.59 -8.85
CA GLY A 335 3.29 -13.14 -7.50
C GLY A 335 1.94 -13.63 -6.94
N THR A 336 1.02 -13.96 -7.83
CA THR A 336 -0.22 -14.66 -7.48
C THR A 336 0.11 -16.14 -7.27
N GLY A 337 -0.33 -16.71 -6.17
CA GLY A 337 -0.10 -18.13 -5.89
C GLY A 337 -1.17 -19.04 -6.50
N PRO A 338 -0.94 -20.35 -6.49
CA PRO A 338 -1.83 -21.34 -7.11
C PRO A 338 -3.22 -21.37 -6.47
N VAL A 339 -3.35 -21.17 -5.16
CA VAL A 339 -4.66 -21.17 -4.48
C VAL A 339 -5.47 -19.92 -4.86
N GLU A 340 -4.84 -18.77 -4.92
CA GLU A 340 -5.48 -17.51 -5.33
C GLU A 340 -5.94 -17.60 -6.80
N THR A 341 -5.12 -18.19 -7.67
CA THR A 341 -5.44 -18.49 -9.05
C THR A 341 -6.64 -19.44 -9.18
N ALA A 342 -6.62 -20.55 -8.42
CA ALA A 342 -7.71 -21.52 -8.41
C ALA A 342 -9.04 -20.89 -7.97
N GLN A 343 -9.01 -20.08 -6.93
CA GLN A 343 -10.23 -19.43 -6.42
C GLN A 343 -10.77 -18.37 -7.38
N SER A 344 -9.89 -17.60 -8.01
CA SER A 344 -10.30 -16.67 -9.06
C SER A 344 -10.96 -17.43 -10.21
N ALA A 345 -10.41 -18.56 -10.62
CA ALA A 345 -10.96 -19.41 -11.65
C ALA A 345 -12.31 -20.02 -11.25
N LEU A 346 -12.45 -20.51 -10.01
CA LEU A 346 -13.72 -21.02 -9.48
C LEU A 346 -14.81 -19.95 -9.50
N GLY A 347 -14.52 -18.76 -9.00
CA GLY A 347 -15.50 -17.68 -8.93
C GLY A 347 -15.95 -17.13 -10.29
N ARG A 348 -15.03 -17.07 -11.27
CA ARG A 348 -15.27 -16.42 -12.56
C ARG A 348 -15.58 -17.39 -13.71
N ARG A 349 -15.06 -18.61 -13.68
CA ARG A 349 -15.08 -19.55 -14.82
C ARG A 349 -16.00 -20.74 -14.63
N LYS A 350 -16.71 -20.85 -13.53
CA LYS A 350 -17.61 -21.97 -13.23
C LYS A 350 -16.90 -23.32 -13.43
N LEU A 351 -15.75 -23.51 -12.79
CA LEU A 351 -15.03 -24.77 -12.86
C LEU A 351 -15.91 -25.93 -12.41
N ARG A 352 -15.72 -27.10 -13.02
CA ARG A 352 -16.43 -28.34 -12.66
C ARG A 352 -15.97 -28.84 -11.29
N PHE A 353 -16.81 -29.61 -10.63
CA PHE A 353 -16.51 -30.23 -9.33
C PHE A 353 -15.99 -31.67 -9.48
N GLY A 354 -15.29 -32.16 -8.46
CA GLY A 354 -14.76 -33.53 -8.40
C GLY A 354 -13.50 -33.74 -9.24
N ALA A 355 -13.36 -34.92 -9.85
CA ALA A 355 -12.20 -35.23 -10.69
C ALA A 355 -12.02 -34.27 -11.86
N ALA A 356 -13.14 -33.81 -12.43
CA ALA A 356 -13.13 -32.83 -13.52
C ALA A 356 -12.58 -31.46 -13.11
N LEU A 357 -12.66 -31.08 -11.82
CA LEU A 357 -11.98 -29.91 -11.29
C LEU A 357 -10.46 -30.07 -11.36
N TYR A 358 -9.97 -31.26 -11.12
CA TYR A 358 -8.55 -31.58 -11.18
C TYR A 358 -8.02 -31.38 -12.60
N ASP A 359 -8.74 -31.90 -13.60
CA ASP A 359 -8.40 -31.73 -15.01
C ASP A 359 -8.46 -30.26 -15.44
N ASP A 360 -9.49 -29.52 -15.00
CA ASP A 360 -9.65 -28.09 -15.27
C ASP A 360 -8.53 -27.29 -14.60
N PHE A 361 -8.15 -27.68 -13.38
CA PHE A 361 -7.08 -27.04 -12.65
C PHE A 361 -5.70 -27.34 -13.27
N GLU A 362 -5.43 -28.58 -13.66
CA GLU A 362 -4.21 -28.91 -14.41
C GLU A 362 -4.11 -28.16 -15.74
N ALA A 363 -5.23 -27.92 -16.39
CA ALA A 363 -5.27 -27.12 -17.61
C ALA A 363 -5.01 -25.62 -17.38
N ILE A 364 -5.33 -25.13 -16.19
CA ILE A 364 -5.15 -23.71 -15.80
C ILE A 364 -3.82 -23.50 -15.12
N ASP A 365 -3.43 -24.44 -14.27
CA ASP A 365 -2.25 -24.38 -13.41
C ASP A 365 -1.40 -25.64 -13.60
N ALA A 366 -0.89 -25.83 -14.78
CA ALA A 366 0.02 -26.92 -15.05
C ALA A 366 1.36 -26.65 -14.37
N THR A 367 1.48 -26.94 -13.08
CA THR A 367 2.67 -26.67 -12.30
C THR A 367 3.16 -27.77 -11.45
N SER A 368 3.82 -28.71 -11.90
CA SER A 368 4.84 -29.41 -11.11
C SER A 368 5.76 -30.18 -12.02
N SER A 369 6.92 -30.43 -11.61
CA SER A 369 7.89 -31.07 -12.44
C SER A 369 7.53 -32.55 -12.66
N PRO A 370 7.24 -32.90 -13.84
CA PRO A 370 7.38 -32.11 -15.06
C PRO A 370 6.16 -31.29 -15.40
N ILE A 371 5.72 -30.44 -14.51
CA ILE A 371 4.48 -29.69 -14.62
C ILE A 371 4.64 -28.53 -15.58
N ARG A 372 3.74 -28.42 -16.51
CA ARG A 372 3.65 -27.33 -17.48
C ARG A 372 2.62 -26.34 -17.00
N TYR A 373 3.05 -25.15 -16.60
CA TYR A 373 2.15 -24.03 -16.40
C TYR A 373 1.48 -23.63 -17.73
N ARG A 374 0.17 -23.74 -17.82
CA ARG A 374 -0.58 -22.80 -18.62
C ARG A 374 -0.79 -21.57 -17.73
N SER A 375 0.04 -20.57 -17.92
CA SER A 375 0.02 -19.40 -17.08
C SER A 375 -1.29 -18.67 -17.22
N CYS A 376 -2.09 -18.65 -16.17
CA CYS A 376 -3.10 -17.62 -16.02
C CYS A 376 -2.37 -16.33 -15.66
N PHE A 377 -2.37 -15.38 -16.57
CA PHE A 377 -1.92 -14.04 -16.32
C PHE A 377 -3.08 -13.26 -15.73
N THR A 378 -3.08 -13.07 -14.43
CA THR A 378 -3.87 -12.03 -13.79
C THR A 378 -3.05 -10.76 -13.87
N THR A 379 -3.36 -9.91 -14.83
CA THR A 379 -2.95 -8.52 -14.75
C THR A 379 -4.09 -7.79 -14.08
N PRO A 380 -3.96 -7.43 -12.80
CA PRO A 380 -4.78 -6.38 -12.28
C PRO A 380 -4.41 -5.13 -13.08
N ILE A 381 -5.28 -4.70 -13.98
CA ILE A 381 -5.26 -3.32 -14.40
C ILE A 381 -5.85 -2.59 -13.22
N SER A 382 -4.98 -2.02 -12.42
CA SER A 382 -5.38 -1.03 -11.44
C SER A 382 -5.85 0.18 -12.24
N LEU A 383 -7.15 0.30 -12.45
CA LEU A 383 -7.74 1.58 -12.75
C LEU A 383 -7.62 2.40 -11.47
N ALA A 384 -6.45 3.00 -11.24
CA ALA A 384 -6.35 4.08 -10.32
C ALA A 384 -6.98 5.29 -11.01
N LEU A 385 -8.27 5.44 -10.86
CA LEU A 385 -8.95 6.70 -11.10
C LEU A 385 -8.42 7.65 -10.02
N ALA A 386 -7.33 8.32 -10.33
CA ALA A 386 -6.57 9.12 -9.36
C ALA A 386 -7.41 10.26 -8.73
N THR A 387 -8.61 10.52 -9.23
CA THR A 387 -9.38 11.69 -8.83
C THR A 387 -10.91 11.52 -8.87
N GLU A 388 -11.48 10.52 -9.52
CA GLU A 388 -12.95 10.36 -9.60
C GLU A 388 -13.60 9.86 -8.31
N THR A 389 -12.88 9.27 -7.41
CA THR A 389 -13.44 8.78 -6.14
C THR A 389 -14.08 9.91 -5.31
N TYR A 390 -13.66 11.14 -5.55
CA TYR A 390 -14.23 12.31 -4.85
C TYR A 390 -15.64 12.67 -5.33
N VAL A 391 -15.95 12.46 -6.62
CA VAL A 391 -17.25 12.80 -7.20
C VAL A 391 -18.23 11.63 -7.17
N ALA A 392 -17.75 10.39 -7.30
CA ALA A 392 -18.59 9.20 -7.24
C ALA A 392 -19.21 9.00 -5.85
N TYR A 393 -18.54 9.42 -4.79
CA TYR A 393 -19.04 9.27 -3.43
C TYR A 393 -20.22 10.22 -3.09
N GLU A 394 -20.33 11.36 -3.76
CA GLU A 394 -21.48 12.28 -3.61
C GLU A 394 -22.68 11.86 -4.49
N ARG A 395 -22.52 10.99 -5.48
CA ARG A 395 -23.54 10.65 -6.47
C ARG A 395 -23.82 9.16 -6.65
N ALA A 396 -23.16 8.27 -5.95
CA ALA A 396 -23.30 6.83 -6.18
C ALA A 396 -24.66 6.31 -5.70
N GLU A 397 -25.52 6.00 -6.63
CA GLU A 397 -26.40 4.83 -6.48
C GLU A 397 -25.51 3.58 -6.33
N PRO A 398 -25.91 2.58 -5.52
CA PRO A 398 -25.05 1.43 -5.22
C PRO A 398 -24.73 0.67 -6.52
N LEU A 399 -23.49 0.75 -6.97
CA LEU A 399 -22.95 -0.17 -7.95
C LEU A 399 -22.88 -1.54 -7.28
N GLU A 400 -23.70 -2.48 -7.72
CA GLU A 400 -23.53 -3.90 -7.42
C GLU A 400 -22.20 -4.38 -8.02
N ALA A 401 -21.12 -4.18 -7.31
CA ALA A 401 -19.83 -4.75 -7.65
C ALA A 401 -19.58 -5.98 -6.77
N PRO A 402 -19.24 -7.14 -7.34
CA PRO A 402 -18.79 -8.27 -6.54
C PRO A 402 -17.48 -7.88 -5.84
N GLY A 403 -17.50 -7.93 -4.49
CA GLY A 403 -16.45 -7.48 -3.61
C GLY A 403 -15.11 -8.14 -3.87
N TRP A 404 -14.12 -7.33 -4.13
CA TRP A 404 -12.69 -7.49 -3.88
C TRP A 404 -12.03 -6.13 -4.15
N PHE A 405 -11.89 -5.34 -3.11
CA PHE A 405 -11.05 -4.13 -3.15
C PHE A 405 -9.69 -4.49 -2.56
N ASP A 406 -8.64 -4.27 -3.33
CA ASP A 406 -7.27 -4.37 -2.82
C ASP A 406 -6.95 -3.09 -2.04
N CYS A 407 -6.85 -3.22 -0.73
CA CYS A 407 -6.67 -2.10 0.21
C CYS A 407 -5.22 -1.58 0.28
N PHE A 408 -4.35 -1.96 -0.64
CA PHE A 408 -2.91 -1.67 -0.54
C PHE A 408 -2.51 -0.22 -0.82
N ALA A 409 -3.41 0.60 -1.32
CA ALA A 409 -3.03 1.95 -1.79
C ALA A 409 -3.12 3.05 -0.73
N ALA A 410 -3.91 2.86 0.32
CA ALA A 410 -4.13 3.91 1.32
C ALA A 410 -2.89 4.24 2.17
N ASP A 411 -1.93 3.32 2.28
CA ASP A 411 -0.79 3.45 3.18
C ASP A 411 0.47 4.03 2.53
N ALA A 412 0.58 4.02 1.21
CA ALA A 412 1.71 4.66 0.53
C ALA A 412 1.72 6.18 0.73
N LEU A 413 0.55 6.79 0.90
CA LEU A 413 0.41 8.22 1.21
C LEU A 413 0.84 8.55 2.65
N GLY A 414 0.58 7.69 3.62
CA GLY A 414 1.01 7.89 5.01
C GLY A 414 2.52 7.78 5.21
N ALA A 415 3.25 7.15 4.30
CA ALA A 415 4.71 7.04 4.34
C ALA A 415 5.43 8.17 3.61
N ALA A 416 4.74 8.93 2.74
CA ALA A 416 5.32 9.99 1.93
C ALA A 416 5.19 11.39 2.58
N LEU A 417 4.27 11.58 3.51
CA LEU A 417 4.11 12.78 4.33
C LEU A 417 4.65 12.55 5.74
#